data_d3d3c2783efc574b5fe89e6694cba325
#
_entry.id   d3d3c2783efc574b5fe89e6694cba325
#
_cell.length_a   1.000
_cell.length_b   1.000
_cell.length_c   1.000
_cell.angle_alpha   90.00
_cell.angle_beta   90.00
_cell.angle_gamma   90.00
#
_symmetry.space_group_name_H-M   'P 1'
#
loop_
_entity.id
_entity.type
_entity.pdbx_description
1 polymer ?
#
loop_
_entity_poly.entity_id
_entity_poly.type
_entity_poly.pdbx_seq_one_letter_code
_entity_poly.pdbx_strand_id
1 'polypeptide(L)'
;MKNSGHRLGASGTTAENTLEGYRESSAKPGMRGFRYWEFDIRESSDGIVFVFHDDTIDVGGKHSETSQMPFSEIKRAGSQRGISIPLFSEVCDELDDSPEMVMVEIKHLSSEGARTEVLEALRGRGNWKAMATPERFSRT
;
A
#
# COMPACT_ATOMS: atom_id res chain seq x y z
N MET A 1 3.39 -12.34 -18.68
CA MET A 1 2.81 -12.86 -17.43
C MET A 1 2.75 -11.76 -16.38
N LYS A 2 1.63 -11.62 -15.71
CA LYS A 2 1.48 -10.62 -14.66
C LYS A 2 2.35 -10.95 -13.46
N ASN A 3 2.86 -9.92 -12.79
CA ASN A 3 3.66 -10.10 -11.58
C ASN A 3 2.78 -10.65 -10.44
N SER A 4 3.10 -11.83 -9.94
CA SER A 4 2.32 -12.44 -8.85
C SER A 4 2.53 -11.77 -7.50
N GLY A 5 3.50 -10.86 -7.38
CA GLY A 5 3.67 -10.02 -6.18
C GLY A 5 2.85 -8.73 -6.21
N HIS A 6 2.04 -8.50 -7.24
CA HIS A 6 1.18 -7.33 -7.40
C HIS A 6 0.20 -7.24 -6.22
N ARG A 7 0.10 -6.05 -5.63
CA ARG A 7 -0.72 -5.77 -4.44
C ARG A 7 -0.45 -6.77 -3.30
N LEU A 8 0.83 -7.06 -3.08
CA LEU A 8 1.33 -7.98 -2.04
C LEU A 8 0.83 -9.43 -2.24
N GLY A 9 0.56 -9.80 -3.49
CA GLY A 9 0.36 -11.20 -3.88
C GLY A 9 -1.08 -11.68 -3.93
N ALA A 10 -2.04 -10.90 -3.47
CA ALA A 10 -3.45 -11.31 -3.44
C ALA A 10 -4.33 -10.40 -4.29
N SER A 11 -3.79 -9.90 -5.40
CA SER A 11 -4.49 -8.97 -6.30
C SER A 11 -5.85 -9.49 -6.72
N GLY A 12 -6.86 -8.61 -6.67
CA GLY A 12 -8.24 -8.96 -7.03
C GLY A 12 -9.05 -9.59 -5.92
N THR A 13 -8.50 -9.69 -4.70
CA THR A 13 -9.20 -10.24 -3.54
C THR A 13 -9.23 -9.23 -2.40
N THR A 14 -10.00 -9.52 -1.34
CA THR A 14 -10.03 -8.67 -0.15
C THR A 14 -8.70 -8.68 0.61
N ALA A 15 -7.82 -9.64 0.33
CA ALA A 15 -6.50 -9.72 0.96
C ALA A 15 -5.44 -8.90 0.22
N GLU A 16 -5.76 -8.30 -0.94
CA GLU A 16 -4.77 -7.47 -1.64
C GLU A 16 -4.32 -6.30 -0.77
N ASN A 17 -3.04 -5.94 -0.87
CA ASN A 17 -2.47 -4.83 -0.09
C ASN A 17 -2.63 -4.99 1.42
N THR A 18 -2.66 -6.23 1.91
CA THR A 18 -2.73 -6.52 3.35
C THR A 18 -1.53 -7.35 3.79
N LEU A 19 -1.22 -7.30 5.08
CA LEU A 19 -0.16 -8.12 5.65
C LEU A 19 -0.50 -9.61 5.57
N GLU A 20 -1.77 -9.97 5.78
CA GLU A 20 -2.22 -11.36 5.68
C GLU A 20 -2.00 -11.91 4.27
N GLY A 21 -2.36 -11.12 3.25
CA GLY A 21 -2.16 -11.49 1.86
C GLY A 21 -0.69 -11.70 1.53
N TYR A 22 0.16 -10.80 2.01
CA TYR A 22 1.61 -10.95 1.84
C TYR A 22 2.14 -12.21 2.51
N ARG A 23 1.77 -12.44 3.77
CA ARG A 23 2.24 -13.61 4.53
C ARG A 23 1.82 -14.92 3.89
N GLU A 24 0.57 -14.99 3.44
CA GLU A 24 0.06 -16.17 2.76
C GLU A 24 0.79 -16.40 1.44
N SER A 25 0.99 -15.35 0.65
CA SER A 25 1.66 -15.45 -0.65
C SER A 25 3.14 -15.79 -0.49
N SER A 26 3.84 -15.15 0.45
CA SER A 26 5.27 -15.37 0.66
C SER A 26 5.59 -16.75 1.22
N ALA A 27 4.61 -17.39 1.89
CA ALA A 27 4.80 -18.73 2.43
C ALA A 27 4.73 -19.83 1.35
N LYS A 28 4.22 -19.50 0.17
CA LYS A 28 4.10 -20.49 -0.91
C LYS A 28 5.44 -20.62 -1.65
N PRO A 29 6.03 -21.82 -1.68
CA PRO A 29 7.30 -22.01 -2.40
C PRO A 29 7.11 -21.89 -3.91
N GLY A 30 8.07 -21.26 -4.58
CA GLY A 30 8.08 -21.17 -6.03
C GLY A 30 6.91 -20.42 -6.62
N MET A 31 6.57 -19.25 -6.06
CA MET A 31 5.50 -18.39 -6.57
C MET A 31 5.67 -18.16 -8.08
N ARG A 32 4.72 -18.69 -8.86
CA ARG A 32 4.78 -18.63 -10.32
C ARG A 32 4.53 -17.22 -10.81
N GLY A 33 5.40 -16.72 -11.71
CA GLY A 33 5.27 -15.39 -12.27
C GLY A 33 5.68 -14.27 -11.33
N PHE A 34 6.34 -14.58 -10.22
CA PHE A 34 6.81 -13.57 -9.30
C PHE A 34 7.98 -12.79 -9.91
N ARG A 35 7.91 -11.45 -9.82
CA ARG A 35 8.99 -10.56 -10.24
C ARG A 35 9.43 -9.66 -9.10
N TYR A 36 8.49 -9.06 -8.37
CA TYR A 36 8.75 -8.17 -7.24
C TYR A 36 7.48 -8.02 -6.43
N TRP A 37 7.63 -7.64 -5.17
CA TRP A 37 6.48 -7.25 -4.35
C TRP A 37 6.06 -5.84 -4.75
N GLU A 38 4.77 -5.60 -4.85
CA GLU A 38 4.24 -4.29 -5.20
C GLU A 38 3.07 -3.98 -4.29
N PHE A 39 3.02 -2.74 -3.80
CA PHE A 39 1.86 -2.28 -3.05
C PHE A 39 1.63 -0.78 -3.30
N ASP A 40 0.38 -0.36 -3.03
CA ASP A 40 -0.08 0.99 -3.31
C ASP A 40 -0.20 1.78 -2.03
N ILE A 41 0.27 3.03 -2.02
CA ILE A 41 0.19 3.89 -0.85
C ILE A 41 -0.64 5.14 -1.13
N ARG A 42 -1.31 5.60 -0.07
CA ARG A 42 -2.12 6.80 -0.05
C ARG A 42 -1.94 7.51 1.27
N GLU A 43 -2.35 8.76 1.31
CA GLU A 43 -2.32 9.57 2.53
C GLU A 43 -3.74 9.94 2.93
N SER A 44 -4.06 9.79 4.22
CA SER A 44 -5.34 10.19 4.81
C SER A 44 -5.38 11.69 5.06
N SER A 45 -6.57 12.21 5.45
CA SER A 45 -6.72 13.63 5.73
C SER A 45 -5.88 14.11 6.92
N ASP A 46 -5.51 13.20 7.82
CA ASP A 46 -4.68 13.51 8.98
C ASP A 46 -3.19 13.17 8.77
N GLY A 47 -2.77 13.01 7.52
CA GLY A 47 -1.35 12.85 7.20
C GLY A 47 -0.77 11.46 7.40
N ILE A 48 -1.62 10.44 7.55
CA ILE A 48 -1.18 9.06 7.77
C ILE A 48 -1.02 8.35 6.43
N VAL A 49 0.15 7.72 6.20
CA VAL A 49 0.39 6.93 4.98
C VAL A 49 -0.06 5.50 5.22
N PHE A 50 -0.94 5.02 4.37
CA PHE A 50 -1.52 3.68 4.47
C PHE A 50 -1.47 2.96 3.13
N VAL A 51 -1.75 1.65 3.14
CA VAL A 51 -1.63 0.80 1.97
C VAL A 51 -3.02 0.38 1.49
N PHE A 52 -3.41 0.89 0.33
CA PHE A 52 -4.73 0.63 -0.25
C PHE A 52 -4.72 1.09 -1.71
N HIS A 53 -5.40 0.36 -2.59
CA HIS A 53 -5.37 0.67 -4.01
C HIS A 53 -6.33 1.80 -4.42
N ASP A 54 -7.57 1.73 -3.97
CA ASP A 54 -8.62 2.62 -4.47
C ASP A 54 -8.59 4.00 -3.80
N ASP A 55 -9.07 5.02 -4.52
CA ASP A 55 -9.18 6.37 -3.98
C ASP A 55 -10.43 6.55 -3.11
N THR A 56 -11.40 5.65 -3.22
CA THR A 56 -12.61 5.66 -2.39
C THR A 56 -12.76 4.36 -1.63
N ILE A 57 -13.49 4.43 -0.52
CA ILE A 57 -13.87 3.26 0.26
C ILE A 57 -15.36 3.38 0.61
N ASP A 58 -16.03 2.25 0.69
CA ASP A 58 -17.45 2.22 1.02
C ASP A 58 -17.66 2.47 2.51
N VAL A 59 -18.45 3.49 2.83
CA VAL A 59 -18.83 3.83 4.21
C VAL A 59 -20.36 3.86 4.25
N GLY A 60 -20.96 2.80 4.82
CA GLY A 60 -22.41 2.69 4.93
C GLY A 60 -23.14 2.72 3.59
N GLY A 61 -22.57 2.11 2.56
CA GLY A 61 -23.15 2.07 1.22
C GLY A 61 -22.81 3.26 0.35
N LYS A 62 -21.98 4.19 0.83
CA LYS A 62 -21.59 5.40 0.12
C LYS A 62 -20.10 5.39 -0.15
N HIS A 63 -19.70 5.64 -1.39
CA HIS A 63 -18.28 5.76 -1.76
C HIS A 63 -17.72 7.08 -1.23
N SER A 64 -16.74 7.00 -0.34
CA SER A 64 -16.12 8.17 0.29
C SER A 64 -14.65 8.24 -0.06
N GLU A 65 -14.14 9.43 -0.38
CA GLU A 65 -12.74 9.62 -0.75
C GLU A 65 -11.83 9.46 0.46
N THR A 66 -10.86 8.56 0.36
CA THR A 66 -9.93 8.29 1.46
C THR A 66 -9.08 9.50 1.81
N SER A 67 -8.77 10.37 0.82
CA SER A 67 -7.99 11.58 1.07
C SER A 67 -8.73 12.60 1.97
N GLN A 68 -10.04 12.45 2.12
CA GLN A 68 -10.88 13.32 2.93
C GLN A 68 -11.22 12.71 4.29
N MET A 69 -10.71 11.55 4.60
CA MET A 69 -11.03 10.79 5.81
C MET A 69 -9.79 10.63 6.69
N PRO A 70 -9.94 10.74 8.04
CA PRO A 70 -8.85 10.35 8.92
C PRO A 70 -8.63 8.84 8.85
N PHE A 71 -7.40 8.41 9.09
CA PHE A 71 -7.06 6.99 8.93
C PHE A 71 -7.91 6.08 9.81
N SER A 72 -8.27 6.52 11.03
CA SER A 72 -9.11 5.69 11.92
C SER A 72 -10.45 5.33 11.27
N GLU A 73 -11.04 6.24 10.51
CA GLU A 73 -12.29 5.97 9.80
C GLU A 73 -12.08 5.07 8.59
N ILE A 74 -10.97 5.27 7.88
CA ILE A 74 -10.61 4.40 6.75
C ILE A 74 -10.44 2.95 7.24
N LYS A 75 -9.71 2.79 8.33
CA LYS A 75 -9.46 1.47 8.91
C LYS A 75 -10.76 0.79 9.35
N ARG A 76 -11.65 1.56 9.98
CA ARG A 76 -12.95 1.04 10.41
C ARG A 76 -13.78 0.61 9.21
N ALA A 77 -13.85 1.44 8.16
CA ALA A 77 -14.59 1.11 6.95
C ALA A 77 -14.06 -0.16 6.30
N GLY A 78 -12.73 -0.31 6.25
CA GLY A 78 -12.10 -1.53 5.74
C GLY A 78 -12.49 -2.74 6.56
N SER A 79 -12.41 -2.64 7.88
CA SER A 79 -12.76 -3.74 8.79
C SER A 79 -14.19 -4.23 8.60
N GLN A 80 -15.12 -3.32 8.35
CA GLN A 80 -16.53 -3.67 8.09
C GLN A 80 -16.69 -4.47 6.81
N ARG A 81 -15.71 -4.43 5.92
CA ARG A 81 -15.70 -5.19 4.68
C ARG A 81 -14.73 -6.36 4.71
N GLY A 82 -14.19 -6.68 5.88
CA GLY A 82 -13.24 -7.78 6.04
C GLY A 82 -11.84 -7.46 5.56
N ILE A 83 -11.49 -6.17 5.43
CA ILE A 83 -10.17 -5.74 4.97
C ILE A 83 -9.40 -5.12 6.14
N SER A 84 -8.24 -5.67 6.45
CA SER A 84 -7.32 -5.09 7.46
C SER A 84 -6.33 -4.16 6.76
N ILE A 85 -6.68 -2.88 6.66
CA ILE A 85 -5.86 -1.89 5.95
C ILE A 85 -4.63 -1.55 6.80
N PRO A 86 -3.40 -1.82 6.30
CA PRO A 86 -2.19 -1.58 7.08
C PRO A 86 -1.66 -0.16 6.90
N LEU A 87 -0.87 0.27 7.86
CA LEU A 87 -0.05 1.47 7.71
C LEU A 87 1.13 1.14 6.79
N PHE A 88 1.63 2.15 6.09
CA PHE A 88 2.85 2.02 5.30
C PHE A 88 4.01 1.50 6.17
N SER A 89 4.16 2.05 7.38
CA SER A 89 5.23 1.64 8.30
C SER A 89 5.12 0.16 8.67
N GLU A 90 3.91 -0.37 8.81
CA GLU A 90 3.70 -1.78 9.12
C GLU A 90 4.17 -2.68 7.97
N VAL A 91 3.88 -2.27 6.73
CA VAL A 91 4.32 -3.02 5.55
C VAL A 91 5.84 -2.93 5.40
N CYS A 92 6.43 -1.76 5.67
CA CYS A 92 7.89 -1.61 5.66
C CYS A 92 8.54 -2.59 6.64
N ASP A 93 8.02 -2.67 7.86
CA ASP A 93 8.58 -3.57 8.87
C ASP A 93 8.44 -5.04 8.47
N GLU A 94 7.31 -5.40 7.89
CA GLU A 94 7.05 -6.77 7.46
C GLU A 94 7.99 -7.21 6.34
N LEU A 95 8.29 -6.31 5.40
CA LEU A 95 9.11 -6.62 4.23
C LEU A 95 10.59 -6.24 4.40
N ASP A 96 10.97 -5.79 5.59
CA ASP A 96 12.31 -5.27 5.84
C ASP A 96 13.43 -6.28 5.55
N ASP A 97 13.19 -7.55 5.86
CA ASP A 97 14.16 -8.62 5.63
C ASP A 97 13.99 -9.33 4.28
N SER A 98 13.06 -8.87 3.45
CA SER A 98 12.83 -9.48 2.15
C SER A 98 13.97 -9.14 1.18
N PRO A 99 14.61 -10.14 0.55
CA PRO A 99 15.69 -9.86 -0.42
C PRO A 99 15.17 -9.45 -1.79
N GLU A 100 13.89 -9.68 -2.08
CA GLU A 100 13.29 -9.38 -3.38
C GLU A 100 13.10 -7.88 -3.55
N MET A 101 13.01 -7.45 -4.82
CA MET A 101 12.69 -6.06 -5.12
C MET A 101 11.28 -5.72 -4.64
N VAL A 102 11.12 -4.52 -4.10
CA VAL A 102 9.82 -3.99 -3.67
C VAL A 102 9.55 -2.70 -4.43
N MET A 103 8.39 -2.63 -5.05
CA MET A 103 7.91 -1.45 -5.77
C MET A 103 6.78 -0.80 -4.99
N VAL A 104 6.97 0.46 -4.59
CA VAL A 104 5.95 1.25 -3.91
C VAL A 104 5.28 2.14 -4.94
N GLU A 105 4.01 1.90 -5.22
CA GLU A 105 3.26 2.76 -6.14
C GLU A 105 2.56 3.85 -5.35
N ILE A 106 2.96 5.10 -5.61
CA ILE A 106 2.41 6.26 -4.93
C ILE A 106 1.13 6.68 -5.63
N LYS A 107 -0.01 6.46 -4.99
CA LYS A 107 -1.31 6.85 -5.52
C LYS A 107 -1.68 8.27 -5.07
N HIS A 108 -1.35 8.64 -3.85
CA HIS A 108 -1.64 9.97 -3.32
C HIS A 108 -0.75 10.29 -2.12
N LEU A 109 0.04 11.36 -2.23
CA LEU A 109 0.81 11.95 -1.12
C LEU A 109 0.72 13.46 -1.26
N SER A 110 0.17 14.15 -0.28
CA SER A 110 -0.05 15.60 -0.35
C SER A 110 0.77 16.40 0.65
N SER A 111 1.14 15.83 1.80
CA SER A 111 1.87 16.56 2.81
C SER A 111 3.39 16.33 2.71
N GLU A 112 4.15 17.31 3.18
CA GLU A 112 5.59 17.21 3.24
C GLU A 112 6.02 16.09 4.19
N GLY A 113 5.32 15.93 5.31
CA GLY A 113 5.62 14.88 6.28
C GLY A 113 5.46 13.48 5.69
N ALA A 114 4.40 13.25 4.92
CA ALA A 114 4.17 11.97 4.28
C ALA A 114 5.24 11.67 3.24
N ARG A 115 5.62 12.68 2.43
CA ARG A 115 6.70 12.51 1.44
C ARG A 115 8.02 12.19 2.11
N THR A 116 8.33 12.87 3.21
CA THR A 116 9.56 12.63 3.96
C THR A 116 9.59 11.21 4.51
N GLU A 117 8.48 10.74 5.07
CA GLU A 117 8.39 9.37 5.57
C GLU A 117 8.71 8.36 4.48
N VAL A 118 8.10 8.53 3.30
CA VAL A 118 8.30 7.59 2.19
C VAL A 118 9.74 7.66 1.66
N LEU A 119 10.29 8.86 1.50
CA LEU A 119 11.67 9.03 1.03
C LEU A 119 12.69 8.41 2.00
N GLU A 120 12.48 8.59 3.30
CA GLU A 120 13.37 8.00 4.30
C GLU A 120 13.29 6.47 4.28
N ALA A 121 12.09 5.91 4.11
CA ALA A 121 11.93 4.47 4.01
C ALA A 121 12.66 3.91 2.79
N LEU A 122 12.58 4.60 1.65
CA LEU A 122 13.27 4.16 0.42
C LEU A 122 14.78 4.28 0.55
N ARG A 123 15.26 5.32 1.21
CA ARG A 123 16.69 5.58 1.37
C ARG A 123 17.41 4.47 2.12
N GLY A 124 16.76 3.88 3.09
CA GLY A 124 17.34 2.81 3.88
C GLY A 124 17.27 1.43 3.23
N ARG A 125 16.63 1.33 2.06
CA ARG A 125 16.34 0.02 1.43
C ARG A 125 16.74 0.02 -0.04
N GLY A 126 17.90 -0.55 -0.34
CA GLY A 126 18.46 -0.54 -1.70
C GLY A 126 17.66 -1.33 -2.72
N ASN A 127 16.85 -2.30 -2.27
CA ASN A 127 16.01 -3.11 -3.14
C ASN A 127 14.59 -2.56 -3.32
N TRP A 128 14.32 -1.37 -2.78
CA TRP A 128 13.01 -0.71 -2.88
C TRP A 128 13.06 0.42 -3.88
N LYS A 129 11.98 0.55 -4.67
CA LYS A 129 11.81 1.64 -5.63
C LYS A 129 10.40 2.19 -5.54
N ALA A 130 10.24 3.45 -5.93
CA ALA A 130 8.92 4.09 -5.97
C ALA A 130 8.53 4.42 -7.40
N MET A 131 7.23 4.40 -7.66
CA MET A 131 6.66 4.76 -8.95
C MET A 131 5.44 5.65 -8.71
N ALA A 132 5.33 6.72 -9.50
CA ALA A 132 4.17 7.61 -9.48
C ALA A 132 4.08 8.33 -10.81
N THR A 133 2.88 8.79 -11.17
CA THR A 133 2.74 9.62 -12.37
C THR A 133 3.25 11.04 -12.06
N PRO A 134 3.78 11.75 -13.06
CA PRO A 134 4.24 13.12 -12.85
C PRO A 134 3.17 14.06 -12.27
N GLU A 135 1.92 13.89 -12.67
CA GLU A 135 0.81 14.69 -12.16
C GLU A 135 0.64 14.54 -10.65
N ARG A 136 0.88 13.34 -10.13
CA ARG A 136 0.75 13.08 -8.69
C ARG A 136 1.81 13.76 -7.87
N PHE A 137 2.99 13.95 -8.44
CA PHE A 137 4.06 14.71 -7.78
C PHE A 137 3.83 16.21 -7.91
N SER A 138 3.42 16.69 -9.08
CA SER A 138 3.29 18.11 -9.33
C SER A 138 2.17 18.77 -8.53
N ARG A 139 1.17 18.00 -8.12
CA ARG A 139 0.04 18.50 -7.32
C ARG A 139 0.34 18.55 -5.82
N THR A 140 1.47 18.11 -5.47
CA THR A 140 1.88 18.09 -4.07
C THR A 140 3.00 19.09 -3.84
#